data_02df686478d5e5da1cb6eb9af287b6e0
#
_entry.id   02df686478d5e5da1cb6eb9af287b6e0
#
_cell.length_a   1.000
_cell.length_b   1.000
_cell.length_c   1.000
_cell.angle_alpha   90.00
_cell.angle_beta   90.00
_cell.angle_gamma   90.00
#
_symmetry.space_group_name_H-M   'P 1'
#
loop_
_entity.id
_entity.type
_entity.pdbx_description
1 polymer ?
#
loop_
_entity_poly.entity_id
_entity_poly.type
_entity_poly.pdbx_seq_one_letter_code
_entity_poly.pdbx_strand_id
1 'polypeptide(L)'
;MKRFKTVHYTIHSNKIKDARGIRFAVIADLHGMEFGTDNRKLPETIHRYRPDGILIAGDMIVRNDPASLEKASSLLRSLAQQYPVYYALGNHEYKLYRTDPQENCMAARYQEYEKELKTAGIHILHNESCSLQVGKTSLTVYGLEVPLIYYKKPFSPQLKREEIRELIGEPSSDSLNILLAHSPKYGDTYFDWGADLILSGHYHGGIVRIGRHNGLLSPQLHPFPKFCCGDFHRKEQHMLVSAGAGEHTIPVRIHNPRELLMVDLKPNAENIVTVC
;
A
#
# COMPACT_ATOMS: atom_id res chain seq x y z
N MET A 1 4.69 24.87 3.60
CA MET A 1 5.30 23.68 2.97
C MET A 1 4.67 22.44 3.55
N LYS A 2 4.08 21.57 2.72
CA LYS A 2 3.46 20.32 3.17
C LYS A 2 4.53 19.40 3.76
N ARG A 3 4.20 18.70 4.87
CA ARG A 3 5.13 17.83 5.61
C ARG A 3 4.50 16.44 5.75
N PHE A 4 5.34 15.42 5.81
CA PHE A 4 4.97 14.07 6.21
C PHE A 4 5.91 13.57 7.31
N LYS A 5 5.49 12.56 8.03
CA LYS A 5 6.28 11.84 9.03
C LYS A 5 6.71 10.49 8.46
N THR A 6 7.94 10.09 8.71
CA THR A 6 8.35 8.70 8.47
C THR A 6 8.02 7.88 9.72
N VAL A 7 7.27 6.78 9.53
CA VAL A 7 6.89 5.86 10.58
C VAL A 7 7.59 4.53 10.32
N HIS A 8 8.24 3.99 11.35
CA HIS A 8 9.00 2.75 11.25
C HIS A 8 8.26 1.61 11.93
N TYR A 9 8.20 0.48 11.26
CA TYR A 9 7.72 -0.79 11.79
C TYR A 9 8.78 -1.85 11.61
N THR A 10 8.99 -2.67 12.63
CA THR A 10 9.84 -3.86 12.57
C THR A 10 8.99 -5.08 12.81
N ILE A 11 9.01 -6.01 11.87
CA ILE A 11 8.24 -7.24 11.89
C ILE A 11 9.24 -8.39 11.89
N HIS A 12 9.07 -9.28 12.84
CA HIS A 12 9.88 -10.50 12.96
C HIS A 12 9.15 -11.68 12.36
N SER A 13 9.86 -12.53 11.58
CA SER A 13 9.27 -13.71 10.98
C SER A 13 10.30 -14.82 10.79
N ASN A 14 9.89 -16.06 11.03
CA ASN A 14 10.68 -17.26 10.76
C ASN A 14 10.95 -17.48 9.26
N LYS A 15 10.20 -16.83 8.39
CA LYS A 15 10.35 -16.87 6.93
C LYS A 15 11.50 -15.99 6.43
N ILE A 16 11.97 -15.04 7.24
CA ILE A 16 13.14 -14.20 6.91
C ILE A 16 14.41 -14.96 7.28
N LYS A 17 15.27 -15.15 6.27
CA LYS A 17 16.48 -15.98 6.37
C LYS A 17 17.76 -15.17 6.50
N ASP A 18 17.76 -13.91 6.06
CA ASP A 18 18.93 -13.04 6.11
C ASP A 18 18.98 -12.24 7.40
N ALA A 19 20.13 -12.27 8.08
CA ALA A 19 20.36 -11.52 9.33
C ALA A 19 20.21 -10.00 9.14
N ARG A 20 20.56 -9.48 7.95
CA ARG A 20 20.35 -8.07 7.60
C ARG A 20 18.87 -7.69 7.62
N GLY A 21 17.99 -8.65 7.28
CA GLY A 21 16.58 -8.43 7.02
C GLY A 21 16.34 -7.72 5.69
N ILE A 22 15.09 -7.32 5.46
CA ILE A 22 14.64 -6.69 4.23
C ILE A 22 13.87 -5.43 4.61
N ARG A 23 14.12 -4.33 3.92
CA ARG A 23 13.44 -3.05 4.15
C ARG A 23 12.60 -2.65 2.97
N PHE A 24 11.34 -2.30 3.20
CA PHE A 24 10.48 -1.68 2.22
C PHE A 24 10.08 -0.27 2.61
N ALA A 25 10.02 0.64 1.62
CA ALA A 25 9.27 1.87 1.74
C ALA A 25 7.84 1.60 1.27
N VAL A 26 6.84 2.07 2.04
CA VAL A 26 5.42 1.87 1.70
C VAL A 26 4.75 3.23 1.54
N ILE A 27 4.11 3.42 0.38
CA ILE A 27 3.35 4.62 0.05
C ILE A 27 1.90 4.22 -0.19
N ALA A 28 0.96 4.95 0.40
CA ALA A 28 -0.47 4.85 0.12
C ALA A 28 -1.09 6.23 0.08
N ASP A 29 -2.19 6.36 -0.65
CA ASP A 29 -3.03 7.56 -0.68
C ASP A 29 -2.23 8.85 -0.93
N LEU A 30 -1.38 8.88 -1.95
CA LEU A 30 -0.60 10.06 -2.30
C LEU A 30 -1.49 11.15 -2.93
N HIS A 31 -2.48 10.74 -3.74
CA HIS A 31 -3.43 11.65 -4.40
C HIS A 31 -2.76 12.81 -5.15
N GLY A 32 -1.65 12.54 -5.85
CA GLY A 32 -0.89 13.56 -6.57
C GLY A 32 -0.24 14.63 -5.68
N MET A 33 -0.11 14.37 -4.38
CA MET A 33 0.55 15.28 -3.45
C MET A 33 2.04 15.38 -3.73
N GLU A 34 2.56 16.60 -3.65
CA GLU A 34 3.98 16.89 -3.80
C GLU A 34 4.59 17.42 -2.50
N PHE A 35 5.85 17.04 -2.24
CA PHE A 35 6.60 17.43 -1.07
C PHE A 35 7.92 18.10 -1.45
N GLY A 36 8.02 19.39 -1.11
CA GLY A 36 9.18 20.22 -1.46
C GLY A 36 9.09 20.74 -2.90
N THR A 37 10.13 21.42 -3.34
CA THR A 37 10.28 21.85 -4.72
C THR A 37 10.48 20.63 -5.61
N ASP A 38 9.78 20.57 -6.75
CA ASP A 38 9.85 19.48 -7.73
C ASP A 38 9.63 18.08 -7.11
N ASN A 39 8.84 18.01 -6.06
CA ASN A 39 8.52 16.77 -5.31
C ASN A 39 9.76 15.99 -4.82
N ARG A 40 10.90 16.63 -4.61
CA ARG A 40 12.17 15.94 -4.28
C ARG A 40 12.19 15.35 -2.87
N LYS A 41 11.43 15.92 -1.93
CA LYS A 41 11.57 15.58 -0.51
C LYS A 41 11.16 14.12 -0.20
N LEU A 42 10.18 13.57 -0.91
CA LEU A 42 9.73 12.19 -0.69
C LEU A 42 10.77 11.19 -1.23
N PRO A 43 11.24 11.28 -2.49
CA PRO A 43 12.32 10.43 -3.00
C PRO A 43 13.61 10.54 -2.18
N GLU A 44 14.06 11.75 -1.83
CA GLU A 44 15.26 11.94 -1.00
C GLU A 44 15.14 11.26 0.38
N THR A 45 13.93 11.32 0.98
CA THR A 45 13.70 10.65 2.25
C THR A 45 13.75 9.13 2.08
N ILE A 46 13.10 8.58 1.05
CA ILE A 46 13.14 7.14 0.74
C ILE A 46 14.61 6.71 0.51
N HIS A 47 15.32 7.47 -0.30
CA HIS A 47 16.71 7.18 -0.65
C HIS A 47 17.65 7.14 0.57
N ARG A 48 17.43 8.01 1.54
CA ARG A 48 18.19 8.04 2.80
C ARG A 48 18.08 6.73 3.58
N TYR A 49 16.93 6.06 3.52
CA TYR A 49 16.67 4.80 4.20
C TYR A 49 17.12 3.57 3.41
N ARG A 50 17.45 3.71 2.12
CA ARG A 50 17.96 2.64 1.24
C ARG A 50 17.10 1.37 1.32
N PRO A 51 15.80 1.43 0.97
CA PRO A 51 14.96 0.25 0.97
C PRO A 51 15.41 -0.75 -0.09
N ASP A 52 15.04 -2.01 0.08
CA ASP A 52 15.22 -3.07 -0.92
C ASP A 52 14.15 -3.02 -2.02
N GLY A 53 13.04 -2.31 -1.79
CA GLY A 53 11.97 -2.10 -2.74
C GLY A 53 10.91 -1.15 -2.20
N ILE A 54 9.96 -0.80 -3.07
CA ILE A 54 8.86 0.11 -2.76
C ILE A 54 7.53 -0.62 -2.99
N LEU A 55 6.65 -0.55 -2.00
CA LEU A 55 5.32 -1.14 -2.04
C LEU A 55 4.27 -0.03 -2.05
N ILE A 56 3.38 -0.05 -3.05
CA ILE A 56 2.32 0.95 -3.21
C ILE A 56 0.98 0.29 -2.87
N ALA A 57 0.34 0.79 -1.82
CA ALA A 57 -0.96 0.30 -1.36
C ALA A 57 -2.14 1.16 -1.85
N GLY A 58 -2.07 1.63 -3.11
CA GLY A 58 -3.15 2.29 -3.84
C GLY A 58 -3.29 3.79 -3.62
N ASP A 59 -4.20 4.38 -4.41
CA ASP A 59 -4.62 5.78 -4.42
C ASP A 59 -3.45 6.78 -4.55
N MET A 60 -2.58 6.53 -5.53
CA MET A 60 -1.51 7.47 -5.91
C MET A 60 -2.06 8.68 -6.65
N ILE A 61 -3.20 8.52 -7.31
CA ILE A 61 -3.85 9.54 -8.14
C ILE A 61 -5.24 9.91 -7.61
N VAL A 62 -5.81 10.98 -8.14
CA VAL A 62 -7.21 11.35 -7.98
C VAL A 62 -7.93 11.17 -9.31
N ARG A 63 -8.96 10.34 -9.36
CA ARG A 63 -9.65 9.92 -10.61
C ARG A 63 -10.18 11.04 -11.49
N ASN A 64 -10.43 12.24 -10.94
CA ASN A 64 -10.96 13.39 -11.67
C ASN A 64 -9.92 14.53 -11.78
N ASP A 65 -8.65 14.26 -11.48
CA ASP A 65 -7.57 15.26 -11.54
C ASP A 65 -6.44 14.78 -12.45
N PRO A 66 -6.41 15.27 -13.72
CA PRO A 66 -5.35 14.93 -14.66
C PRO A 66 -3.94 15.24 -14.15
N ALA A 67 -3.77 16.32 -13.41
CA ALA A 67 -2.47 16.73 -12.87
C ALA A 67 -1.93 15.72 -11.85
N SER A 68 -2.82 14.99 -11.17
CA SER A 68 -2.40 13.94 -10.23
C SER A 68 -1.73 12.74 -10.94
N LEU A 69 -2.15 12.41 -12.17
CA LEU A 69 -1.52 11.36 -12.99
C LEU A 69 -0.08 11.74 -13.34
N GLU A 70 0.13 12.96 -13.83
CA GLU A 70 1.46 13.45 -14.22
C GLU A 70 2.42 13.47 -13.02
N LYS A 71 1.95 13.96 -11.87
CA LYS A 71 2.73 14.03 -10.63
C LYS A 71 3.08 12.63 -10.10
N ALA A 72 2.12 11.72 -10.09
CA ALA A 72 2.34 10.34 -9.66
C ALA A 72 3.28 9.61 -10.64
N SER A 73 3.09 9.76 -11.96
CA SER A 73 3.97 9.18 -12.99
C SER A 73 5.41 9.65 -12.80
N SER A 74 5.63 10.95 -12.69
CA SER A 74 6.96 11.55 -12.49
C SER A 74 7.66 10.98 -11.25
N LEU A 75 6.95 10.95 -10.11
CA LEU A 75 7.48 10.41 -8.86
C LEU A 75 7.83 8.92 -8.99
N LEU A 76 6.89 8.11 -9.45
CA LEU A 76 7.05 6.65 -9.50
C LEU A 76 8.14 6.24 -10.48
N ARG A 77 8.23 6.89 -11.63
CA ARG A 77 9.30 6.65 -12.61
C ARG A 77 10.69 7.03 -12.05
N SER A 78 10.78 8.13 -11.29
CA SER A 78 12.02 8.51 -10.60
C SER A 78 12.43 7.45 -9.57
N LEU A 79 11.49 6.91 -8.81
CA LEU A 79 11.76 5.86 -7.83
C LEU A 79 12.14 4.53 -8.49
N ALA A 80 11.48 4.18 -9.60
CA ALA A 80 11.74 2.94 -10.34
C ALA A 80 13.14 2.88 -10.98
N GLN A 81 13.80 4.01 -11.18
CA GLN A 81 15.21 4.04 -11.64
C GLN A 81 16.18 3.43 -10.61
N GLN A 82 15.78 3.33 -9.34
CA GLN A 82 16.69 2.94 -8.27
C GLN A 82 16.17 1.74 -7.46
N TYR A 83 14.85 1.50 -7.48
CA TYR A 83 14.20 0.49 -6.67
C TYR A 83 13.19 -0.31 -7.48
N PRO A 84 13.04 -1.62 -7.24
CA PRO A 84 11.87 -2.35 -7.70
C PRO A 84 10.62 -1.77 -7.02
N VAL A 85 9.57 -1.53 -7.80
CA VAL A 85 8.30 -0.95 -7.33
C VAL A 85 7.16 -1.92 -7.63
N TYR A 86 6.39 -2.27 -6.61
CA TYR A 86 5.21 -3.12 -6.70
C TYR A 86 3.98 -2.28 -6.34
N TYR A 87 3.01 -2.24 -7.23
CA TYR A 87 1.88 -1.34 -7.14
C TYR A 87 0.55 -2.08 -7.23
N ALA A 88 -0.22 -2.11 -6.14
CA ALA A 88 -1.62 -2.52 -6.15
C ALA A 88 -2.53 -1.29 -6.22
N LEU A 89 -3.61 -1.37 -6.98
CA LEU A 89 -4.50 -0.23 -7.20
C LEU A 89 -5.33 0.11 -5.97
N GLY A 90 -5.59 1.40 -5.78
CA GLY A 90 -6.65 1.89 -4.91
C GLY A 90 -7.97 2.03 -5.67
N ASN A 91 -8.99 2.54 -5.00
CA ASN A 91 -10.30 2.70 -5.62
C ASN A 91 -10.34 3.82 -6.68
N HIS A 92 -9.43 4.78 -6.63
CA HIS A 92 -9.34 5.83 -7.64
C HIS A 92 -8.81 5.27 -8.96
N GLU A 93 -7.71 4.53 -8.92
CA GLU A 93 -7.13 3.83 -10.08
C GLU A 93 -8.08 2.77 -10.61
N TYR A 94 -8.59 1.89 -9.74
CA TYR A 94 -9.44 0.79 -10.13
C TYR A 94 -10.70 1.24 -10.87
N LYS A 95 -11.29 2.38 -10.44
CA LYS A 95 -12.43 2.94 -11.15
C LYS A 95 -12.07 3.36 -12.57
N LEU A 96 -10.93 4.01 -12.79
CA LEU A 96 -10.48 4.42 -14.12
C LEU A 96 -10.10 3.20 -14.98
N TYR A 97 -9.41 2.24 -14.40
CA TYR A 97 -9.06 0.98 -15.05
C TYR A 97 -10.27 0.20 -15.57
N ARG A 98 -11.40 0.23 -14.82
CA ARG A 98 -12.65 -0.44 -15.18
C ARG A 98 -13.60 0.40 -16.03
N THR A 99 -13.23 1.61 -16.38
CA THR A 99 -14.04 2.52 -17.22
C THR A 99 -13.55 2.45 -18.68
N ASP A 100 -14.48 2.43 -19.63
CA ASP A 100 -14.13 2.41 -21.05
C ASP A 100 -13.39 3.70 -21.43
N PRO A 101 -12.16 3.61 -21.95
CA PRO A 101 -11.37 4.77 -22.36
C PRO A 101 -11.94 5.49 -23.58
N GLN A 102 -12.78 4.85 -24.38
CA GLN A 102 -13.47 5.48 -25.51
C GLN A 102 -14.59 6.42 -25.05
N GLU A 103 -15.17 6.13 -23.89
CA GLU A 103 -16.26 6.91 -23.31
C GLU A 103 -15.78 7.93 -22.27
N ASN A 104 -14.55 7.81 -21.79
CA ASN A 104 -14.05 8.63 -20.69
C ASN A 104 -12.57 9.04 -20.88
N CYS A 105 -12.35 10.33 -21.08
CA CYS A 105 -11.00 10.87 -21.33
C CYS A 105 -10.04 10.65 -20.15
N MET A 106 -10.51 10.58 -18.92
CA MET A 106 -9.66 10.26 -17.76
C MET A 106 -9.25 8.79 -17.74
N ALA A 107 -10.13 7.89 -18.19
CA ALA A 107 -9.79 6.48 -18.34
C ALA A 107 -8.73 6.28 -19.44
N ALA A 108 -8.85 7.01 -20.58
CA ALA A 108 -7.83 7.00 -21.62
C ALA A 108 -6.47 7.50 -21.11
N ARG A 109 -6.43 8.61 -20.36
CA ARG A 109 -5.20 9.11 -19.73
C ARG A 109 -4.64 8.13 -18.69
N TYR A 110 -5.50 7.43 -17.97
CA TYR A 110 -5.06 6.41 -17.03
C TYR A 110 -4.39 5.22 -17.73
N GLN A 111 -4.88 4.80 -18.90
CA GLN A 111 -4.22 3.76 -19.69
C GLN A 111 -2.80 4.18 -20.11
N GLU A 112 -2.62 5.43 -20.55
CA GLU A 112 -1.28 5.93 -20.89
C GLU A 112 -0.38 6.01 -19.64
N TYR A 113 -0.91 6.49 -18.52
CA TYR A 113 -0.21 6.48 -17.23
C TYR A 113 0.27 5.08 -16.85
N GLU A 114 -0.60 4.08 -16.92
CA GLU A 114 -0.25 2.70 -16.60
C GLU A 114 0.81 2.14 -17.54
N LYS A 115 0.70 2.42 -18.84
CA LYS A 115 1.68 2.04 -19.85
C LYS A 115 3.06 2.67 -19.60
N GLU A 116 3.10 3.96 -19.23
CA GLU A 116 4.35 4.64 -18.83
C GLU A 116 5.00 3.98 -17.61
N LEU A 117 4.21 3.64 -16.60
CA LEU A 117 4.72 2.98 -15.40
C LEU A 117 5.27 1.58 -15.70
N LYS A 118 4.55 0.79 -16.48
CA LYS A 118 5.03 -0.54 -16.94
C LYS A 118 6.32 -0.44 -17.75
N THR A 119 6.39 0.56 -18.63
CA THR A 119 7.62 0.83 -19.41
C THR A 119 8.80 1.22 -18.53
N ALA A 120 8.55 1.88 -17.41
CA ALA A 120 9.56 2.22 -16.41
C ALA A 120 9.96 1.03 -15.49
N GLY A 121 9.39 -0.16 -15.69
CA GLY A 121 9.70 -1.35 -14.92
C GLY A 121 8.92 -1.49 -13.62
N ILE A 122 7.82 -0.77 -13.46
CA ILE A 122 6.95 -0.88 -12.29
C ILE A 122 6.02 -2.08 -12.46
N HIS A 123 5.98 -2.94 -11.44
CA HIS A 123 5.07 -4.09 -11.39
C HIS A 123 3.69 -3.65 -10.88
N ILE A 124 2.75 -3.42 -11.81
CA ILE A 124 1.36 -3.15 -11.46
C ILE A 124 0.63 -4.48 -11.36
N LEU A 125 0.05 -4.76 -10.20
CA LEU A 125 -0.51 -6.06 -9.83
C LEU A 125 -2.05 -6.02 -9.92
N HIS A 126 -2.61 -6.41 -11.06
CA HIS A 126 -4.06 -6.49 -11.31
C HIS A 126 -4.62 -7.85 -10.87
N ASN A 127 -4.88 -8.03 -9.59
CA ASN A 127 -5.18 -9.35 -9.02
C ASN A 127 -4.10 -10.38 -9.40
N GLU A 128 -2.87 -9.96 -9.32
CA GLU A 128 -1.68 -10.73 -9.69
C GLU A 128 -0.73 -10.82 -8.50
N SER A 129 0.22 -11.73 -8.60
CA SER A 129 1.32 -11.85 -7.66
C SER A 129 2.66 -11.78 -8.35
N CYS A 130 3.66 -11.30 -7.63
CA CYS A 130 5.05 -11.29 -8.07
C CYS A 130 5.92 -11.91 -6.99
N SER A 131 6.64 -12.98 -7.35
CA SER A 131 7.63 -13.61 -6.47
C SER A 131 8.98 -12.94 -6.64
N LEU A 132 9.66 -12.70 -5.54
CA LEU A 132 10.97 -12.08 -5.53
C LEU A 132 11.88 -12.77 -4.52
N GLN A 133 13.18 -12.73 -4.83
CA GLN A 133 14.21 -13.27 -3.96
C GLN A 133 15.09 -12.12 -3.45
N VAL A 134 15.18 -11.96 -2.13
CA VAL A 134 16.10 -11.01 -1.50
C VAL A 134 17.06 -11.79 -0.64
N GLY A 135 18.31 -11.94 -1.10
CA GLY A 135 19.27 -12.83 -0.50
C GLY A 135 18.76 -14.28 -0.44
N LYS A 136 18.65 -14.84 0.75
CA LYS A 136 18.12 -16.19 0.99
C LYS A 136 16.61 -16.24 1.28
N THR A 137 15.95 -15.10 1.29
CA THR A 137 14.53 -14.99 1.64
C THR A 137 13.67 -14.92 0.39
N SER A 138 12.70 -15.82 0.28
CA SER A 138 11.66 -15.78 -0.76
C SER A 138 10.46 -14.99 -0.26
N LEU A 139 9.98 -14.07 -1.08
CA LEU A 139 8.82 -13.22 -0.83
C LEU A 139 7.83 -13.36 -2.00
N THR A 140 6.54 -13.25 -1.72
CA THR A 140 5.51 -13.10 -2.76
C THR A 140 4.65 -11.90 -2.42
N VAL A 141 4.60 -10.93 -3.33
CA VAL A 141 3.77 -9.74 -3.21
C VAL A 141 2.51 -9.95 -4.05
N TYR A 142 1.35 -9.85 -3.42
CA TYR A 142 0.04 -9.95 -4.04
C TYR A 142 -0.61 -8.58 -4.09
N GLY A 143 -1.18 -8.20 -5.25
CA GLY A 143 -2.04 -7.03 -5.38
C GLY A 143 -3.50 -7.47 -5.43
N LEU A 144 -4.31 -7.04 -4.47
CA LEU A 144 -5.73 -7.37 -4.41
C LEU A 144 -6.59 -6.16 -4.82
N GLU A 145 -7.35 -6.33 -5.87
CA GLU A 145 -8.37 -5.41 -6.35
C GLU A 145 -9.76 -5.99 -6.10
N VAL A 146 -10.49 -5.42 -5.17
CA VAL A 146 -11.89 -5.80 -4.94
C VAL A 146 -12.84 -4.95 -5.77
N PRO A 147 -13.95 -5.52 -6.29
CA PRO A 147 -14.96 -4.76 -7.04
C PRO A 147 -15.47 -3.52 -6.30
N LEU A 148 -15.85 -2.46 -7.03
CA LEU A 148 -16.27 -1.18 -6.44
C LEU A 148 -17.48 -1.28 -5.49
N ILE A 149 -18.24 -2.36 -5.55
CA ILE A 149 -19.32 -2.62 -4.60
C ILE A 149 -18.83 -2.69 -3.16
N TYR A 150 -17.58 -3.13 -2.94
CA TYR A 150 -16.93 -3.20 -1.62
C TYR A 150 -16.53 -1.82 -1.06
N TYR A 151 -16.58 -0.77 -1.91
CA TYR A 151 -16.36 0.63 -1.51
C TYR A 151 -17.65 1.44 -1.38
N LYS A 152 -18.83 0.83 -1.57
CA LYS A 152 -20.12 1.54 -1.48
C LYS A 152 -20.37 2.08 -0.07
N LYS A 153 -21.02 3.23 -0.02
CA LYS A 153 -21.47 3.92 1.20
C LYS A 153 -23.00 3.86 1.29
N PRO A 154 -23.60 3.76 2.46
CA PRO A 154 -22.99 3.47 3.77
C PRO A 154 -22.71 1.98 3.96
N PHE A 155 -23.32 1.10 3.16
CA PHE A 155 -23.22 -0.34 3.30
C PHE A 155 -22.52 -0.95 2.08
N SER A 156 -21.59 -1.84 2.34
CA SER A 156 -20.96 -2.70 1.35
C SER A 156 -21.00 -4.15 1.82
N PRO A 157 -21.01 -5.13 0.91
CA PRO A 157 -21.02 -6.54 1.29
C PRO A 157 -19.80 -6.92 2.11
N GLN A 158 -19.86 -8.07 2.76
CA GLN A 158 -18.70 -8.68 3.39
C GLN A 158 -17.89 -9.41 2.33
N LEU A 159 -16.59 -9.17 2.33
CA LEU A 159 -15.65 -9.91 1.49
C LEU A 159 -15.38 -11.26 2.14
N LYS A 160 -15.45 -12.35 1.38
CA LYS A 160 -15.16 -13.70 1.87
C LYS A 160 -13.76 -14.14 1.45
N ARG A 161 -13.18 -15.06 2.20
CA ARG A 161 -11.88 -15.66 1.88
C ARG A 161 -11.86 -16.31 0.49
N GLU A 162 -12.95 -16.98 0.14
CA GLU A 162 -13.13 -17.68 -1.14
C GLU A 162 -13.04 -16.71 -2.32
N GLU A 163 -13.61 -15.51 -2.18
CA GLU A 163 -13.55 -14.47 -3.21
C GLU A 163 -12.11 -13.95 -3.40
N ILE A 164 -11.34 -13.80 -2.31
CA ILE A 164 -9.91 -13.44 -2.41
C ILE A 164 -9.16 -14.56 -3.14
N ARG A 165 -9.42 -15.81 -2.79
CA ARG A 165 -8.81 -16.97 -3.44
C ARG A 165 -9.14 -17.04 -4.94
N GLU A 166 -10.36 -16.71 -5.34
CA GLU A 166 -10.75 -16.65 -6.74
C GLU A 166 -10.03 -15.54 -7.50
N LEU A 167 -9.75 -14.41 -6.84
CA LEU A 167 -9.09 -13.25 -7.44
C LEU A 167 -7.58 -13.43 -7.57
N ILE A 168 -6.90 -13.90 -6.51
CA ILE A 168 -5.42 -13.91 -6.43
C ILE A 168 -4.81 -15.27 -6.07
N GLY A 169 -5.61 -16.35 -5.99
CA GLY A 169 -5.15 -17.68 -5.61
C GLY A 169 -4.94 -17.86 -4.11
N GLU A 170 -4.30 -18.98 -3.74
CA GLU A 170 -3.89 -19.26 -2.36
C GLU A 170 -2.53 -18.60 -2.06
N PRO A 171 -2.25 -18.26 -0.80
CA PRO A 171 -0.94 -17.76 -0.41
C PRO A 171 0.13 -18.86 -0.60
N SER A 172 1.33 -18.45 -1.00
CA SER A 172 2.45 -19.37 -1.16
C SER A 172 2.83 -20.02 0.18
N SER A 173 3.06 -21.35 0.17
CA SER A 173 3.57 -22.08 1.33
C SER A 173 5.04 -21.78 1.63
N ASP A 174 5.81 -21.36 0.60
CA ASP A 174 7.28 -21.38 0.62
C ASP A 174 7.90 -19.98 0.72
N SER A 175 7.06 -18.94 0.76
CA SER A 175 7.49 -17.55 0.83
C SER A 175 6.80 -16.77 1.94
N LEU A 176 7.34 -15.61 2.29
CA LEU A 176 6.62 -14.61 3.08
C LEU A 176 5.63 -13.90 2.18
N ASN A 177 4.34 -13.97 2.50
CA ASN A 177 3.25 -13.44 1.70
C ASN A 177 2.91 -12.01 2.12
N ILE A 178 3.16 -11.05 1.21
CA ILE A 178 2.82 -9.64 1.40
C ILE A 178 1.57 -9.34 0.56
N LEU A 179 0.49 -8.94 1.21
CA LEU A 179 -0.75 -8.56 0.56
C LEU A 179 -0.88 -7.03 0.51
N LEU A 180 -0.89 -6.47 -0.68
CA LEU A 180 -1.25 -5.08 -0.93
C LEU A 180 -2.76 -5.02 -1.18
N ALA A 181 -3.53 -4.58 -0.19
CA ALA A 181 -4.98 -4.48 -0.24
C ALA A 181 -5.43 -3.10 0.25
N HIS A 182 -5.83 -2.24 -0.67
CA HIS A 182 -6.04 -0.82 -0.39
C HIS A 182 -7.03 -0.56 0.76
N SER A 183 -8.19 -1.25 0.78
CA SER A 183 -9.21 -1.05 1.82
C SER A 183 -8.92 -1.84 3.09
N PRO A 184 -8.70 -1.22 4.24
CA PRO A 184 -8.47 -1.94 5.50
C PRO A 184 -9.74 -2.55 6.09
N LYS A 185 -10.91 -2.25 5.53
CA LYS A 185 -12.22 -2.73 6.02
C LYS A 185 -12.28 -4.24 6.18
N TYR A 186 -11.61 -4.96 5.31
CA TYR A 186 -11.66 -6.42 5.22
C TYR A 186 -10.45 -7.12 5.85
N GLY A 187 -9.78 -6.44 6.78
CA GLY A 187 -8.56 -6.94 7.43
C GLY A 187 -8.72 -8.33 8.06
N ASP A 188 -9.88 -8.63 8.68
CA ASP A 188 -10.12 -9.98 9.21
C ASP A 188 -10.07 -11.04 8.12
N THR A 189 -10.67 -10.78 6.95
CA THR A 189 -10.68 -11.68 5.80
C THR A 189 -9.27 -11.83 5.19
N TYR A 190 -8.47 -10.77 5.20
CA TYR A 190 -7.08 -10.84 4.73
C TYR A 190 -6.22 -11.72 5.62
N PHE A 191 -6.42 -11.65 6.94
CA PHE A 191 -5.81 -12.57 7.89
C PHE A 191 -6.27 -14.01 7.65
N ASP A 192 -7.58 -14.23 7.42
CA ASP A 192 -8.16 -15.55 7.15
C ASP A 192 -7.65 -16.13 5.82
N TRP A 193 -7.36 -15.30 4.82
CA TRP A 193 -6.75 -15.72 3.57
C TRP A 193 -5.33 -16.26 3.79
N GLY A 194 -4.57 -15.67 4.73
CA GLY A 194 -3.26 -16.20 5.13
C GLY A 194 -2.08 -15.29 4.75
N ALA A 195 -2.30 -13.97 4.57
CA ALA A 195 -1.19 -13.04 4.42
C ALA A 195 -0.32 -12.99 5.68
N ASP A 196 1.00 -12.96 5.53
CA ASP A 196 1.93 -12.74 6.64
C ASP A 196 2.02 -11.24 6.97
N LEU A 197 2.02 -10.39 5.93
CA LEU A 197 2.00 -8.94 6.04
C LEU A 197 0.93 -8.36 5.11
N ILE A 198 0.04 -7.55 5.66
CA ILE A 198 -0.99 -6.81 4.92
C ILE A 198 -0.63 -5.33 4.95
N LEU A 199 -0.69 -4.67 3.80
CA LEU A 199 -0.45 -3.23 3.67
C LEU A 199 -1.69 -2.57 3.07
N SER A 200 -2.24 -1.58 3.79
CA SER A 200 -3.47 -0.88 3.42
C SER A 200 -3.34 0.64 3.59
N GLY A 201 -4.24 1.37 2.93
CA GLY A 201 -4.44 2.82 3.06
C GLY A 201 -5.90 3.18 3.25
N HIS A 202 -6.44 4.00 2.34
CA HIS A 202 -7.86 4.35 2.16
C HIS A 202 -8.52 5.14 3.29
N TYR A 203 -8.22 4.86 4.55
CA TYR A 203 -8.86 5.54 5.69
C TYR A 203 -8.18 6.84 6.09
N HIS A 204 -7.01 7.12 5.54
CA HIS A 204 -6.22 8.33 5.82
C HIS A 204 -6.05 8.61 7.33
N GLY A 205 -6.06 7.56 8.15
CA GLY A 205 -6.03 7.68 9.61
C GLY A 205 -7.29 8.28 10.24
N GLY A 206 -8.37 8.42 9.46
CA GLY A 206 -9.56 9.16 9.83
C GLY A 206 -9.34 10.67 9.77
N ILE A 207 -10.42 11.47 9.80
CA ILE A 207 -10.32 12.94 9.80
C ILE A 207 -9.64 13.43 11.09
N VAL A 208 -10.04 12.87 12.21
CA VAL A 208 -9.47 13.12 13.54
C VAL A 208 -8.88 11.82 14.06
N ARG A 209 -7.60 11.81 14.38
CA ARG A 209 -6.91 10.65 14.95
C ARG A 209 -6.91 10.74 16.46
N ILE A 210 -7.33 9.65 17.11
CA ILE A 210 -7.35 9.51 18.57
C ILE A 210 -6.36 8.41 18.96
N GLY A 211 -5.19 8.79 19.47
CA GLY A 211 -4.13 7.84 19.80
C GLY A 211 -3.47 7.22 18.58
N ARG A 212 -2.99 5.97 18.69
CA ARG A 212 -2.20 5.29 17.65
C ARG A 212 -3.02 4.66 16.54
N HIS A 213 -4.19 4.09 16.88
CA HIS A 213 -4.92 3.15 16.02
C HIS A 213 -6.33 3.64 15.64
N ASN A 214 -6.87 4.61 16.37
CA ASN A 214 -8.25 5.01 16.24
C ASN A 214 -8.41 6.32 15.47
N GLY A 215 -9.27 6.30 14.47
CA GLY A 215 -9.79 7.49 13.80
C GLY A 215 -11.27 7.68 14.14
N LEU A 216 -11.72 8.92 14.20
CA LEU A 216 -13.10 9.23 14.54
C LEU A 216 -14.09 8.83 13.44
N LEU A 217 -13.69 9.05 12.17
CA LEU A 217 -14.58 8.84 11.02
C LEU A 217 -13.77 8.38 9.80
N SER A 218 -14.18 7.27 9.19
CA SER A 218 -13.61 6.82 7.91
C SER A 218 -14.13 7.66 6.73
N PRO A 219 -13.47 7.61 5.56
CA PRO A 219 -13.96 8.19 4.32
C PRO A 219 -15.35 7.70 3.90
N GLN A 220 -15.74 6.51 4.35
CA GLN A 220 -17.04 5.90 4.11
C GLN A 220 -18.08 6.29 5.16
N LEU A 221 -17.78 7.29 6.01
CA LEU A 221 -18.64 7.79 7.10
C LEU A 221 -18.94 6.74 8.19
N HIS A 222 -18.07 5.73 8.33
CA HIS A 222 -18.17 4.81 9.46
C HIS A 222 -17.46 5.42 10.68
N PRO A 223 -18.16 5.57 11.81
CA PRO A 223 -17.54 6.02 13.04
C PRO A 223 -16.66 4.91 13.61
N PHE A 224 -15.51 5.28 14.16
CA PHE A 224 -14.55 4.41 14.83
C PHE A 224 -14.22 3.11 14.07
N PRO A 225 -13.70 3.22 12.82
CA PRO A 225 -13.40 2.04 12.01
C PRO A 225 -12.36 1.16 12.69
N LYS A 226 -12.56 -0.17 12.68
CA LYS A 226 -11.75 -1.16 13.39
C LYS A 226 -10.26 -1.08 13.05
N PHE A 227 -9.91 -0.95 11.78
CA PHE A 227 -8.54 -0.89 11.28
C PHE A 227 -8.27 0.49 10.67
N CYS A 228 -8.17 1.53 11.52
CA CYS A 228 -8.08 2.90 11.01
C CYS A 228 -6.69 3.30 10.56
N CYS A 229 -5.68 3.08 11.38
CA CYS A 229 -4.27 3.38 11.09
C CYS A 229 -3.35 2.71 12.11
N GLY A 230 -2.10 2.51 11.74
CA GLY A 230 -1.11 1.88 12.60
C GLY A 230 -0.97 0.40 12.33
N ASP A 231 -0.48 -0.35 13.33
CA ASP A 231 -0.22 -1.77 13.20
C ASP A 231 -1.24 -2.59 13.98
N PHE A 232 -1.72 -3.65 13.33
CA PHE A 232 -2.63 -4.65 13.90
C PHE A 232 -2.02 -6.01 13.65
N HIS A 233 -2.20 -6.93 14.58
CA HIS A 233 -1.64 -8.27 14.46
C HIS A 233 -2.62 -9.35 14.88
N ARG A 234 -2.46 -10.53 14.31
CA ARG A 234 -3.17 -11.74 14.66
C ARG A 234 -2.19 -12.91 14.63
N LYS A 235 -1.74 -13.37 15.80
CA LYS A 235 -0.60 -14.31 15.93
C LYS A 235 0.65 -13.73 15.27
N GLU A 236 1.23 -14.45 14.30
CA GLU A 236 2.42 -14.06 13.53
C GLU A 236 2.10 -13.16 12.30
N GLN A 237 0.83 -12.86 12.06
CA GLN A 237 0.40 -12.05 10.92
C GLN A 237 0.29 -10.59 11.33
N HIS A 238 0.71 -9.67 10.45
CA HIS A 238 0.67 -8.22 10.67
C HIS A 238 -0.14 -7.51 9.61
N MET A 239 -0.83 -6.46 10.01
CA MET A 239 -1.51 -5.54 9.10
C MET A 239 -1.11 -4.11 9.43
N LEU A 240 -0.47 -3.45 8.49
CA LEU A 240 -0.12 -2.04 8.61
C LEU A 240 -1.08 -1.19 7.77
N VAL A 241 -1.74 -0.26 8.41
CA VAL A 241 -2.66 0.68 7.77
C VAL A 241 -2.05 2.08 7.81
N SER A 242 -1.70 2.59 6.63
CA SER A 242 -1.13 3.93 6.48
C SER A 242 -2.18 5.01 6.70
N ALA A 243 -1.77 6.10 7.36
CA ALA A 243 -2.58 7.32 7.38
C ALA A 243 -2.49 8.12 6.07
N GLY A 244 -1.82 7.58 5.05
CA GLY A 244 -1.71 8.17 3.72
C GLY A 244 -0.72 9.32 3.62
N ALA A 245 -0.09 9.44 2.46
CA ALA A 245 0.86 10.51 2.15
C ALA A 245 0.18 11.80 1.64
N GLY A 246 -1.00 11.68 1.03
CA GLY A 246 -1.76 12.79 0.44
C GLY A 246 -2.89 13.34 1.29
N GLU A 247 -3.81 14.04 0.64
CA GLU A 247 -5.02 14.59 1.26
C GLU A 247 -6.24 13.75 0.88
N HIS A 248 -7.18 13.69 1.79
CA HIS A 248 -8.53 13.19 1.54
C HIS A 248 -9.40 14.28 0.86
N THR A 249 -10.58 13.88 0.38
CA THR A 249 -11.62 14.80 -0.16
C THR A 249 -11.93 15.96 0.80
N ILE A 250 -11.88 15.71 2.11
CA ILE A 250 -11.94 16.74 3.16
C ILE A 250 -10.49 16.99 3.60
N PRO A 251 -9.88 18.15 3.25
CA PRO A 251 -8.46 18.40 3.51
C PRO A 251 -8.21 18.83 4.96
N VAL A 252 -8.78 18.09 5.91
CA VAL A 252 -8.64 18.33 7.35
C VAL A 252 -8.01 17.10 8.01
N ARG A 253 -6.91 17.34 8.72
CA ARG A 253 -6.19 16.33 9.51
C ARG A 253 -5.91 16.89 10.90
N ILE A 254 -6.58 16.32 11.91
CA ILE A 254 -6.40 16.72 13.32
C ILE A 254 -5.65 15.59 14.03
N HIS A 255 -4.47 15.90 14.58
CA HIS A 255 -3.54 14.94 15.19
C HIS A 255 -3.17 13.75 14.27
N ASN A 256 -3.33 13.94 12.97
CA ASN A 256 -3.23 12.91 11.95
C ASN A 256 -2.22 13.34 10.87
N PRO A 257 -0.90 13.24 11.13
CA PRO A 257 0.13 13.61 10.16
C PRO A 257 0.11 12.66 8.95
N ARG A 258 0.48 13.18 7.77
CA ARG A 258 0.76 12.34 6.59
C ARG A 258 1.93 11.43 6.89
N GLU A 259 1.93 10.23 6.30
CA GLU A 259 2.90 9.19 6.62
C GLU A 259 3.56 8.60 5.38
N LEU A 260 4.86 8.36 5.50
CA LEU A 260 5.65 7.41 4.72
C LEU A 260 6.00 6.28 5.68
N LEU A 261 5.68 5.03 5.34
CA LEU A 261 6.06 3.92 6.19
C LEU A 261 7.39 3.32 5.73
N MET A 262 8.23 2.96 6.70
CA MET A 262 9.43 2.14 6.50
C MET A 262 9.22 0.84 7.27
N VAL A 263 9.23 -0.28 6.55
CA VAL A 263 8.96 -1.61 7.12
C VAL A 263 10.20 -2.46 7.04
N ASP A 264 10.72 -2.81 8.19
CA ASP A 264 11.85 -3.71 8.35
C ASP A 264 11.34 -5.13 8.67
N LEU A 265 11.57 -6.07 7.78
CA LEU A 265 11.34 -7.49 8.00
C LEU A 265 12.63 -8.12 8.53
N LYS A 266 12.57 -8.72 9.71
CA LYS A 266 13.73 -9.28 10.41
C LYS A 266 13.53 -10.76 10.73
N PRO A 267 14.60 -11.56 10.78
CA PRO A 267 14.49 -12.91 11.31
C PRO A 267 14.09 -12.88 12.79
N ASN A 268 13.44 -13.94 13.26
CA ASN A 268 13.27 -14.12 14.70
C ASN A 268 14.64 -14.31 15.37
N ALA A 269 14.77 -13.85 16.62
CA ALA A 269 16.04 -13.90 17.36
C ALA A 269 16.64 -15.33 17.47
N GLU A 270 15.77 -16.34 17.48
CA GLU A 270 16.16 -17.77 17.54
C GLU A 270 16.82 -18.27 16.24
N ASN A 271 16.65 -17.59 15.12
CA ASN A 271 17.19 -17.98 13.81
C ASN A 271 18.57 -17.36 13.51
N ILE A 272 19.11 -16.55 14.41
CA ILE A 272 20.46 -16.00 14.29
C ILE A 272 21.44 -17.03 14.83
N VAL A 273 21.71 -18.10 14.07
CA VAL A 273 22.85 -18.97 14.35
C VAL A 273 24.12 -18.16 14.11
N THR A 274 24.75 -17.75 15.19
CA THR A 274 26.09 -17.18 15.12
C THR A 274 27.03 -18.30 14.67
N VAL A 275 27.38 -18.31 13.38
CA VAL A 275 28.46 -19.15 12.89
C VAL A 275 29.74 -18.52 13.44
N CYS A 276 30.26 -19.11 14.50
CA CYS A 276 31.59 -18.80 15.04
C CYS A 276 32.69 -19.33 14.10
#